data_2084f2de2fbf0a008e7e982d6430a93f
#
_entry.id   2084f2de2fbf0a008e7e982d6430a93f
#
_cell.length_a   1.000
_cell.length_b   1.000
_cell.length_c   1.000
_cell.angle_alpha   90.00
_cell.angle_beta   90.00
_cell.angle_gamma   90.00
#
_symmetry.space_group_name_H-M   'P 1'
#
loop_
_entity.id
_entity.type
_entity.pdbx_description
1 polymer ?
#
loop_
_entity_poly.entity_id
_entity_poly.type
_entity_poly.pdbx_seq_one_letter_code
_entity_poly.pdbx_strand_id
1 'polypeptide(L)'
;MKTYKRLTEAYRNAVLIPFDDKSRFIFFSDVHRGDDSVSDEFTRNQSIFLHALNYYFNNGYIYVEAGDGDELWEHKNFRHIRIAHTDVFLVIKKFFDQGRFIMLYGNHNIYLKDKKFVEENLYEFYDEYKQKRVDMFRKIQPREAIILKHKDTGQEIFVVHGHQGDFINDQLWRVSMLLLRYFWR
;
A
#
# COMPACT_ATOMS: atom_id res chain seq x y z
N MET A 1 8.53 21.66 7.82
CA MET A 1 9.87 21.02 8.02
C MET A 1 10.56 20.94 6.68
N LYS A 2 11.92 21.07 6.62
CA LYS A 2 12.60 20.96 5.31
C LYS A 2 12.58 19.51 4.81
N THR A 3 12.34 19.31 3.52
CA THR A 3 12.24 17.98 2.85
C THR A 3 13.35 17.02 3.27
N TYR A 4 14.62 17.45 3.26
CA TYR A 4 15.73 16.59 3.64
C TYR A 4 15.63 16.05 5.08
N LYS A 5 15.12 16.85 6.01
CA LYS A 5 14.93 16.40 7.40
C LYS A 5 13.86 15.31 7.48
N ARG A 6 12.79 15.47 6.71
CA ARG A 6 11.68 14.53 6.68
C ARG A 6 12.10 13.20 6.06
N LEU A 7 12.85 13.25 4.94
CA LEU A 7 13.41 12.04 4.32
C LEU A 7 14.46 11.36 5.23
N THR A 8 15.30 12.14 5.92
CA THR A 8 16.26 11.58 6.89
C THR A 8 15.56 10.89 8.06
N GLU A 9 14.44 11.44 8.52
CA GLU A 9 13.62 10.82 9.56
C GLU A 9 13.00 9.51 9.07
N ALA A 10 12.41 9.50 7.88
CA ALA A 10 11.86 8.30 7.26
C ALA A 10 12.95 7.22 7.08
N TYR A 11 14.15 7.60 6.63
CA TYR A 11 15.28 6.68 6.50
C TYR A 11 15.70 6.08 7.85
N ARG A 12 15.82 6.88 8.90
CA ARG A 12 16.23 6.43 10.24
C ARG A 12 15.21 5.46 10.87
N ASN A 13 13.94 5.62 10.54
CA ASN A 13 12.84 4.79 11.05
C ASN A 13 12.49 3.63 10.11
N ALA A 14 13.15 3.53 8.95
CA ALA A 14 12.89 2.50 7.96
C ALA A 14 13.26 1.11 8.49
N VAL A 15 12.46 0.12 8.11
CA VAL A 15 12.75 -1.28 8.42
C VAL A 15 13.76 -1.83 7.43
N LEU A 16 14.81 -2.47 7.94
CA LEU A 16 15.82 -3.16 7.12
C LEU A 16 15.27 -4.52 6.66
N ILE A 17 15.35 -4.74 5.36
CA ILE A 17 14.97 -5.99 4.71
C ILE A 17 16.20 -6.53 3.98
N PRO A 18 16.76 -7.64 4.44
CA PRO A 18 17.93 -8.23 3.78
C PRO A 18 17.52 -8.88 2.44
N PHE A 19 18.37 -8.72 1.42
CA PHE A 19 18.21 -9.38 0.14
C PHE A 19 19.56 -9.86 -0.42
N ASP A 20 19.52 -10.69 -1.45
CA ASP A 20 20.68 -11.26 -2.16
C ASP A 20 20.42 -11.32 -3.66
N ASP A 21 21.39 -11.77 -4.46
CA ASP A 21 21.32 -11.85 -5.93
C ASP A 21 20.17 -12.72 -6.47
N LYS A 22 19.56 -13.56 -5.63
CA LYS A 22 18.42 -14.42 -6.00
C LYS A 22 17.08 -13.78 -5.65
N SER A 23 17.09 -12.73 -4.86
CA SER A 23 15.88 -12.04 -4.42
C SER A 23 15.21 -11.30 -5.59
N ARG A 24 13.90 -11.41 -5.70
CA ARG A 24 13.11 -10.79 -6.77
C ARG A 24 12.04 -9.92 -6.16
N PHE A 25 12.06 -8.64 -6.49
CA PHE A 25 11.05 -7.69 -6.03
C PHE A 25 10.30 -7.10 -7.21
N ILE A 26 9.01 -6.86 -7.01
CA ILE A 26 8.19 -6.02 -7.87
C ILE A 26 7.60 -4.90 -7.04
N PHE A 27 7.65 -3.69 -7.55
CA PHE A 27 7.14 -2.48 -6.92
C PHE A 27 5.98 -1.95 -7.75
N PHE A 28 4.84 -1.72 -7.08
CA PHE A 28 3.77 -0.89 -7.62
C PHE A 28 3.47 0.22 -6.62
N SER A 29 3.24 1.43 -7.10
CA SER A 29 2.76 2.57 -6.31
C SER A 29 1.60 3.23 -7.04
N ASP A 30 0.91 4.13 -6.35
CA ASP A 30 -0.12 4.99 -6.95
C ASP A 30 -1.19 4.19 -7.70
N VAL A 31 -1.59 3.06 -7.12
CA VAL A 31 -2.64 2.18 -7.69
C VAL A 31 -4.01 2.83 -7.56
N HIS A 32 -4.23 3.57 -6.44
CA HIS A 32 -5.46 4.32 -6.17
C HIS A 32 -6.74 3.51 -6.37
N ARG A 33 -6.80 2.30 -5.76
CA ARG A 33 -8.03 1.51 -5.77
C ARG A 33 -9.16 2.28 -5.11
N GLY A 34 -10.21 2.56 -5.85
CA GLY A 34 -11.43 3.21 -5.38
C GLY A 34 -12.54 2.22 -5.04
N ASP A 35 -13.80 2.64 -5.18
CA ASP A 35 -14.98 1.86 -4.80
C ASP A 35 -15.86 1.41 -6.00
N ASP A 36 -15.26 1.32 -7.19
CA ASP A 36 -15.91 1.00 -8.46
C ASP A 36 -16.97 2.03 -8.91
N SER A 37 -16.91 3.25 -8.34
CA SER A 37 -17.72 4.37 -8.81
C SER A 37 -17.08 5.02 -10.06
N VAL A 38 -17.75 6.02 -10.62
CA VAL A 38 -17.27 6.76 -11.80
C VAL A 38 -15.89 7.41 -11.55
N SER A 39 -15.59 7.78 -10.29
CA SER A 39 -14.31 8.36 -9.90
C SER A 39 -13.20 7.34 -9.65
N ASP A 40 -13.50 6.04 -9.70
CA ASP A 40 -12.49 5.00 -9.54
C ASP A 40 -11.74 4.75 -10.86
N GLU A 41 -10.61 5.41 -11.03
CA GLU A 41 -9.79 5.26 -12.23
C GLU A 41 -9.07 3.89 -12.30
N PHE A 42 -8.91 3.21 -11.17
CA PHE A 42 -8.26 1.90 -11.14
C PHE A 42 -9.10 0.81 -11.79
N THR A 43 -10.42 0.87 -11.73
CA THR A 43 -11.33 -0.13 -12.31
C THR A 43 -10.97 -0.49 -13.76
N ARG A 44 -10.58 0.50 -14.57
CA ARG A 44 -10.19 0.30 -15.97
C ARG A 44 -8.90 -0.50 -16.13
N ASN A 45 -8.04 -0.47 -15.11
CA ASN A 45 -6.72 -1.10 -15.11
C ASN A 45 -6.69 -2.42 -14.30
N GLN A 46 -7.79 -2.78 -13.62
CA GLN A 46 -7.84 -3.92 -12.72
C GLN A 46 -7.40 -5.23 -13.38
N SER A 47 -7.89 -5.51 -14.61
CA SER A 47 -7.57 -6.76 -15.30
C SER A 47 -6.08 -6.90 -15.60
N ILE A 48 -5.44 -5.84 -16.08
CA ILE A 48 -4.00 -5.88 -16.37
C ILE A 48 -3.17 -5.96 -15.09
N PHE A 49 -3.61 -5.28 -14.03
CA PHE A 49 -2.96 -5.33 -12.73
C PHE A 49 -3.05 -6.74 -12.11
N LEU A 50 -4.23 -7.38 -12.17
CA LEU A 50 -4.42 -8.76 -11.74
C LEU A 50 -3.53 -9.74 -12.52
N HIS A 51 -3.44 -9.55 -13.85
CA HIS A 51 -2.56 -10.37 -14.68
C HIS A 51 -1.10 -10.24 -14.22
N ALA A 52 -0.63 -9.02 -14.03
CA ALA A 52 0.73 -8.75 -13.55
C ALA A 52 0.99 -9.35 -12.17
N LEU A 53 0.10 -9.14 -11.19
CA LEU A 53 0.24 -9.72 -9.86
C LEU A 53 0.32 -11.25 -9.89
N ASN A 54 -0.55 -11.92 -10.65
CA ASN A 54 -0.51 -13.39 -10.77
C ASN A 54 0.78 -13.87 -11.43
N TYR A 55 1.29 -13.18 -12.46
CA TYR A 55 2.56 -13.49 -13.08
C TYR A 55 3.70 -13.41 -12.05
N TYR A 56 3.83 -12.31 -11.33
CA TYR A 56 4.89 -12.12 -10.34
C TYR A 56 4.76 -13.06 -9.14
N PHE A 57 3.54 -13.36 -8.71
CA PHE A 57 3.29 -14.35 -7.67
C PHE A 57 3.83 -15.72 -8.06
N ASN A 58 3.47 -16.21 -9.27
CA ASN A 58 3.87 -17.53 -9.78
C ASN A 58 5.38 -17.62 -10.03
N ASN A 59 6.04 -16.49 -10.30
CA ASN A 59 7.48 -16.43 -10.52
C ASN A 59 8.31 -16.11 -9.25
N GLY A 60 7.71 -16.18 -8.06
CA GLY A 60 8.42 -16.12 -6.79
C GLY A 60 8.85 -14.71 -6.36
N TYR A 61 8.25 -13.65 -6.89
CA TYR A 61 8.57 -12.27 -6.51
C TYR A 61 8.01 -11.92 -5.13
N ILE A 62 8.66 -10.98 -4.47
CA ILE A 62 8.14 -10.24 -3.31
C ILE A 62 7.44 -9.00 -3.86
N TYR A 63 6.19 -8.81 -3.50
CA TYR A 63 5.43 -7.62 -3.88
C TYR A 63 5.60 -6.52 -2.82
N VAL A 64 6.04 -5.35 -3.27
CA VAL A 64 6.11 -4.14 -2.47
C VAL A 64 5.08 -3.15 -3.02
N GLU A 65 4.02 -2.89 -2.27
CA GLU A 65 3.09 -1.80 -2.54
C GLU A 65 3.68 -0.52 -1.94
N ALA A 66 4.21 0.35 -2.81
CA ALA A 66 5.08 1.45 -2.39
C ALA A 66 4.30 2.77 -2.11
N GLY A 67 3.13 2.65 -1.52
CA GLY A 67 2.26 3.77 -1.16
C GLY A 67 1.11 3.98 -2.15
N ASP A 68 0.07 4.64 -1.68
CA ASP A 68 -1.15 5.01 -2.43
C ASP A 68 -1.79 3.83 -3.18
N GLY A 69 -1.81 2.66 -2.52
CA GLY A 69 -2.51 1.49 -3.02
C GLY A 69 -4.02 1.68 -3.04
N ASP A 70 -4.56 2.37 -2.03
CA ASP A 70 -5.98 2.61 -1.84
C ASP A 70 -6.28 4.11 -1.77
N GLU A 71 -7.36 4.55 -2.45
CA GLU A 71 -7.80 5.94 -2.53
C GLU A 71 -8.73 6.30 -1.35
N LEU A 72 -8.14 6.61 -0.19
CA LEU A 72 -8.90 6.94 1.02
C LEU A 72 -9.19 8.44 1.18
N TRP A 73 -8.68 9.29 0.30
CA TRP A 73 -9.05 10.70 0.29
C TRP A 73 -10.45 10.91 -0.29
N GLU A 74 -10.77 10.22 -1.38
CA GLU A 74 -12.10 10.27 -2.01
C GLU A 74 -13.07 9.28 -1.35
N HIS A 75 -12.63 8.05 -1.09
CA HIS A 75 -13.44 6.95 -0.59
C HIS A 75 -13.17 6.67 0.89
N LYS A 76 -14.01 7.22 1.78
CA LYS A 76 -13.84 7.15 3.24
C LYS A 76 -13.91 5.73 3.82
N ASN A 77 -14.60 4.84 3.12
CA ASN A 77 -14.92 3.51 3.63
C ASN A 77 -14.07 2.44 2.93
N PHE A 78 -13.02 2.01 3.58
CA PHE A 78 -12.14 0.96 3.06
C PHE A 78 -12.89 -0.32 2.68
N ARG A 79 -13.99 -0.65 3.38
CA ARG A 79 -14.81 -1.82 3.04
C ARG A 79 -15.36 -1.75 1.62
N HIS A 80 -15.76 -0.58 1.14
CA HIS A 80 -16.25 -0.42 -0.23
C HIS A 80 -15.15 -0.68 -1.25
N ILE A 81 -13.95 -0.15 -1.02
CA ILE A 81 -12.76 -0.41 -1.84
C ILE A 81 -12.47 -1.91 -1.90
N ARG A 82 -12.45 -2.56 -0.75
CA ARG A 82 -12.18 -4.00 -0.64
C ARG A 82 -13.23 -4.84 -1.39
N ILE A 83 -14.50 -4.48 -1.29
CA ILE A 83 -15.59 -5.20 -1.98
C ILE A 83 -15.45 -5.01 -3.49
N ALA A 84 -15.25 -3.78 -3.95
CA ALA A 84 -15.10 -3.44 -5.37
C ALA A 84 -13.95 -4.21 -6.02
N HIS A 85 -12.82 -4.35 -5.31
CA HIS A 85 -11.59 -4.97 -5.81
C HIS A 85 -11.23 -6.27 -5.10
N THR A 86 -12.24 -7.06 -4.70
CA THR A 86 -12.05 -8.31 -3.95
C THR A 86 -11.01 -9.23 -4.60
N ASP A 87 -11.02 -9.39 -5.91
CA ASP A 87 -10.08 -10.26 -6.64
C ASP A 87 -8.63 -9.81 -6.48
N VAL A 88 -8.40 -8.49 -6.49
CA VAL A 88 -7.06 -7.90 -6.26
C VAL A 88 -6.59 -8.21 -4.85
N PHE A 89 -7.43 -7.97 -3.84
CA PHE A 89 -7.09 -8.27 -2.45
C PHE A 89 -6.83 -9.75 -2.21
N LEU A 90 -7.56 -10.66 -2.88
CA LEU A 90 -7.32 -12.09 -2.79
C LEU A 90 -5.96 -12.49 -3.38
N VAL A 91 -5.51 -11.86 -4.47
CA VAL A 91 -4.17 -12.11 -5.02
C VAL A 91 -3.10 -11.52 -4.10
N ILE A 92 -3.27 -10.30 -3.59
CA ILE A 92 -2.35 -9.72 -2.59
C ILE A 92 -2.26 -10.60 -1.34
N LYS A 93 -3.39 -11.18 -0.91
CA LYS A 93 -3.41 -12.12 0.21
C LYS A 93 -2.53 -13.36 -0.04
N LYS A 94 -2.47 -13.88 -1.26
CA LYS A 94 -1.55 -14.99 -1.57
C LYS A 94 -0.09 -14.61 -1.32
N PHE A 95 0.34 -13.40 -1.70
CA PHE A 95 1.68 -12.89 -1.36
C PHE A 95 1.87 -12.76 0.14
N PHE A 96 0.88 -12.19 0.83
CA PHE A 96 0.93 -12.00 2.28
C PHE A 96 1.05 -13.32 3.04
N ASP A 97 0.23 -14.31 2.69
CA ASP A 97 0.22 -15.64 3.34
C ASP A 97 1.54 -16.39 3.16
N GLN A 98 2.33 -16.04 2.14
CA GLN A 98 3.67 -16.57 1.91
C GLN A 98 4.80 -15.68 2.45
N GLY A 99 4.48 -14.62 3.20
CA GLY A 99 5.48 -13.67 3.71
C GLY A 99 6.18 -12.85 2.62
N ARG A 100 5.54 -12.71 1.44
CA ARG A 100 6.08 -12.02 0.25
C ARG A 100 5.32 -10.73 -0.08
N PHE A 101 4.72 -10.08 0.93
CA PHE A 101 4.03 -8.81 0.76
C PHE A 101 4.56 -7.77 1.74
N ILE A 102 4.89 -6.59 1.22
CA ILE A 102 5.33 -5.44 2.00
C ILE A 102 4.43 -4.27 1.59
N MET A 103 3.83 -3.61 2.56
CA MET A 103 2.93 -2.48 2.34
C MET A 103 3.56 -1.21 2.91
N LEU A 104 3.74 -0.20 2.06
CA LEU A 104 4.03 1.16 2.47
C LEU A 104 2.76 2.00 2.36
N TYR A 105 2.68 3.04 3.18
CA TYR A 105 1.62 4.04 3.01
C TYR A 105 2.15 5.28 2.30
N GLY A 106 1.28 5.89 1.50
CA GLY A 106 1.48 7.21 0.89
C GLY A 106 0.59 8.25 1.56
N ASN A 107 0.36 9.37 0.86
CA ASN A 107 -0.51 10.43 1.37
C ASN A 107 -2.01 10.09 1.22
N HIS A 108 -2.43 9.43 0.14
CA HIS A 108 -3.84 9.07 -0.06
C HIS A 108 -4.32 7.96 0.88
N ASN A 109 -3.42 7.10 1.33
CA ASN A 109 -3.73 6.08 2.33
C ASN A 109 -2.98 6.26 3.66
N ILE A 110 -2.70 7.50 4.04
CA ILE A 110 -1.96 7.89 5.26
C ILE A 110 -2.59 7.33 6.56
N TYR A 111 -3.87 6.96 6.54
CA TYR A 111 -4.57 6.32 7.65
C TYR A 111 -3.93 4.98 8.04
N LEU A 112 -3.19 4.34 7.13
CA LEU A 112 -2.48 3.08 7.40
C LEU A 112 -1.35 3.20 8.42
N LYS A 113 -0.94 4.41 8.81
CA LYS A 113 -0.03 4.62 9.94
C LYS A 113 -0.70 4.44 11.30
N ASP A 114 -2.04 4.51 11.35
CA ASP A 114 -2.82 4.29 12.57
C ASP A 114 -3.08 2.79 12.76
N LYS A 115 -2.50 2.24 13.83
CA LYS A 115 -2.64 0.83 14.15
C LYS A 115 -4.10 0.39 14.30
N LYS A 116 -4.94 1.22 14.91
CA LYS A 116 -6.37 0.91 15.09
C LYS A 116 -7.08 0.82 13.75
N PHE A 117 -6.81 1.78 12.85
CA PHE A 117 -7.36 1.73 11.48
C PHE A 117 -6.96 0.44 10.75
N VAL A 118 -5.68 0.05 10.86
CA VAL A 118 -5.16 -1.18 10.24
C VAL A 118 -5.84 -2.43 10.81
N GLU A 119 -5.99 -2.52 12.14
CA GLU A 119 -6.66 -3.64 12.79
C GLU A 119 -8.13 -3.77 12.37
N GLU A 120 -8.84 -2.65 12.31
CA GLU A 120 -10.28 -2.63 11.99
C GLU A 120 -10.56 -2.93 10.51
N ASN A 121 -9.64 -2.56 9.60
CA ASN A 121 -9.89 -2.60 8.16
C ASN A 121 -9.11 -3.68 7.40
N LEU A 122 -7.89 -4.01 7.85
CA LEU A 122 -7.00 -4.91 7.11
C LEU A 122 -6.85 -6.29 7.74
N TYR A 123 -7.15 -6.49 9.02
CA TYR A 123 -6.92 -7.79 9.64
C TYR A 123 -7.94 -8.83 9.22
N GLU A 124 -9.22 -8.45 9.18
CA GLU A 124 -10.32 -9.33 8.86
C GLU A 124 -11.36 -8.63 7.98
N PHE A 125 -12.11 -9.40 7.23
CA PHE A 125 -13.29 -8.92 6.55
C PHE A 125 -14.46 -9.89 6.73
N TYR A 126 -15.66 -9.40 6.56
CA TYR A 126 -16.85 -10.25 6.52
C TYR A 126 -17.02 -10.81 5.11
N ASP A 127 -16.94 -12.12 4.99
CA ASP A 127 -17.21 -12.85 3.75
C ASP A 127 -18.71 -13.16 3.70
N GLU A 128 -19.43 -12.50 2.82
CA GLU A 128 -20.89 -12.60 2.73
C GLU A 128 -21.35 -13.98 2.22
N TYR A 129 -20.54 -14.64 1.41
CA TYR A 129 -20.83 -15.99 0.94
C TYR A 129 -20.69 -17.01 2.08
N LYS A 130 -19.66 -16.89 2.87
CA LYS A 130 -19.38 -17.79 3.99
C LYS A 130 -20.10 -17.39 5.28
N GLN A 131 -20.79 -16.24 5.28
CA GLN A 131 -21.50 -15.70 6.46
C GLN A 131 -20.61 -15.63 7.71
N LYS A 132 -19.31 -15.32 7.54
CA LYS A 132 -18.35 -15.23 8.64
C LYS A 132 -17.22 -14.25 8.38
N ARG A 133 -16.55 -13.83 9.46
CA ARG A 133 -15.29 -13.11 9.34
C ARG A 133 -14.17 -14.05 8.94
N VAL A 134 -13.33 -13.60 8.02
CA VAL A 134 -12.15 -14.32 7.54
C VAL A 134 -10.94 -13.41 7.63
N ASP A 135 -9.79 -13.99 7.91
CA ASP A 135 -8.52 -13.27 7.94
C ASP A 135 -8.17 -12.73 6.54
N MET A 136 -7.71 -11.48 6.49
CA MET A 136 -7.15 -10.87 5.30
C MET A 136 -5.63 -10.71 5.47
N PHE A 137 -5.19 -9.65 6.13
CA PHE A 137 -3.78 -9.37 6.39
C PHE A 137 -3.53 -9.27 7.90
N ARG A 138 -3.90 -10.31 8.64
CA ARG A 138 -3.80 -10.32 10.10
C ARG A 138 -2.37 -10.03 10.56
N LYS A 139 -2.20 -9.02 11.42
CA LYS A 139 -0.92 -8.53 11.94
C LYS A 139 -0.02 -7.84 10.91
N ILE A 140 -0.54 -7.44 9.74
CA ILE A 140 0.21 -6.58 8.83
C ILE A 140 0.61 -5.30 9.54
N GLN A 141 1.79 -4.80 9.21
CA GLN A 141 2.33 -3.54 9.71
C GLN A 141 2.76 -2.68 8.52
N PRO A 142 1.86 -1.85 7.99
CA PRO A 142 2.24 -0.88 6.96
C PRO A 142 3.38 0.01 7.44
N ARG A 143 4.30 0.35 6.56
CA ARG A 143 5.50 1.11 6.87
C ARG A 143 5.51 2.44 6.13
N GLU A 144 6.23 3.40 6.65
CA GLU A 144 6.49 4.65 5.92
C GLU A 144 7.56 4.46 4.86
N ALA A 145 8.57 3.67 5.19
CA ALA A 145 9.72 3.39 4.34
C ALA A 145 10.36 2.05 4.70
N ILE A 146 11.12 1.50 3.79
CA ILE A 146 11.99 0.35 4.00
C ILE A 146 13.37 0.62 3.41
N ILE A 147 14.36 -0.12 3.89
CA ILE A 147 15.70 -0.18 3.30
C ILE A 147 15.96 -1.63 2.90
N LEU A 148 16.09 -1.88 1.61
CA LEU A 148 16.59 -3.16 1.14
C LEU A 148 18.11 -3.16 1.26
N LYS A 149 18.68 -4.09 2.02
CA LYS A 149 20.12 -4.18 2.24
C LYS A 149 20.67 -5.48 1.68
N HIS A 150 21.61 -5.34 0.75
CA HIS A 150 22.26 -6.51 0.15
C HIS A 150 23.17 -7.20 1.17
N LYS A 151 22.99 -8.51 1.34
CA LYS A 151 23.67 -9.30 2.38
C LYS A 151 25.19 -9.30 2.22
N ASP A 152 25.68 -9.42 0.99
CA ASP A 152 27.10 -9.59 0.72
C ASP A 152 27.83 -8.26 0.51
N THR A 153 27.20 -7.31 -0.21
CA THR A 153 27.85 -6.02 -0.54
C THR A 153 27.58 -4.92 0.46
N GLY A 154 26.52 -5.08 1.28
CA GLY A 154 26.06 -4.03 2.20
C GLY A 154 25.38 -2.84 1.51
N GLN A 155 25.23 -2.85 0.18
CA GLN A 155 24.54 -1.81 -0.56
C GLN A 155 23.08 -1.69 -0.11
N GLU A 156 22.58 -0.45 -0.08
CA GLU A 156 21.22 -0.14 0.40
C GLU A 156 20.41 0.50 -0.70
N ILE A 157 19.13 0.08 -0.81
CA ILE A 157 18.10 0.73 -1.62
C ILE A 157 17.06 1.26 -0.67
N PHE A 158 16.95 2.59 -0.58
CA PHE A 158 15.92 3.25 0.22
C PHE A 158 14.63 3.37 -0.59
N VAL A 159 13.54 2.79 -0.07
CA VAL A 159 12.22 2.80 -0.72
C VAL A 159 11.25 3.58 0.15
N VAL A 160 10.67 4.62 -0.43
CA VAL A 160 9.71 5.51 0.20
C VAL A 160 8.72 5.98 -0.87
N HIS A 161 7.47 6.27 -0.50
CA HIS A 161 6.46 6.72 -1.48
C HIS A 161 6.84 8.07 -2.13
N GLY A 162 7.40 9.01 -1.35
CA GLY A 162 7.89 10.29 -1.89
C GLY A 162 7.06 11.51 -1.48
N HIS A 163 5.85 11.35 -0.92
CA HIS A 163 5.05 12.47 -0.41
C HIS A 163 5.80 13.28 0.67
N GLN A 164 6.76 12.67 1.37
CA GLN A 164 7.65 13.33 2.32
C GLN A 164 8.51 14.44 1.69
N GLY A 165 8.63 14.44 0.37
CA GLY A 165 9.30 15.51 -0.39
C GLY A 165 8.45 16.74 -0.60
N ASP A 166 7.14 16.65 -0.44
CA ASP A 166 6.17 17.71 -0.70
C ASP A 166 5.50 18.16 0.60
N PHE A 167 5.66 19.45 0.93
CA PHE A 167 5.07 20.04 2.13
C PHE A 167 3.54 19.94 2.17
N ILE A 168 2.88 20.09 1.04
CA ILE A 168 1.42 20.07 0.94
C ILE A 168 0.90 18.66 1.19
N ASN A 169 1.51 17.66 0.55
CA ASN A 169 1.08 16.27 0.65
C ASN A 169 1.54 15.57 1.94
N ASP A 170 2.62 16.07 2.59
CA ASP A 170 3.11 15.50 3.85
C ASP A 170 2.48 16.18 5.09
N GLN A 171 2.52 17.52 5.15
CA GLN A 171 2.13 18.25 6.37
C GLN A 171 0.70 18.82 6.31
N LEU A 172 0.25 19.19 5.12
CA LEU A 172 -1.09 19.73 4.87
C LEU A 172 -2.03 18.72 4.21
N TRP A 173 -1.72 17.43 4.24
CA TRP A 173 -2.49 16.38 3.57
C TRP A 173 -4.00 16.43 3.87
N ARG A 174 -4.40 16.87 5.09
CA ARG A 174 -5.82 17.03 5.44
C ARG A 174 -6.51 18.10 4.61
N VAL A 175 -5.79 19.19 4.31
CA VAL A 175 -6.31 20.29 3.47
C VAL A 175 -6.43 19.80 2.04
N SER A 176 -5.40 19.16 1.51
CA SER A 176 -5.39 18.57 0.17
C SER A 176 -6.53 17.57 -0.01
N MET A 177 -6.72 16.68 0.97
CA MET A 177 -7.82 15.72 0.98
C MET A 177 -9.20 16.40 0.94
N LEU A 178 -9.40 17.46 1.73
CA LEU A 178 -10.68 18.19 1.74
C LEU A 178 -10.94 18.88 0.39
N LEU A 179 -9.92 19.49 -0.20
CA LEU A 179 -10.01 20.11 -1.52
C LEU A 179 -10.35 19.07 -2.59
N LEU A 180 -9.65 17.94 -2.63
CA LEU A 180 -9.92 16.86 -3.57
C LEU A 180 -11.37 16.35 -3.40
N ARG A 181 -11.77 16.05 -2.18
CA ARG A 181 -13.06 15.44 -1.86
C ARG A 181 -14.28 16.31 -2.20
N TYR A 182 -14.18 17.63 -2.04
CA TYR A 182 -15.35 18.52 -2.14
C TYR A 182 -15.32 19.47 -3.33
N PHE A 183 -14.17 19.70 -3.95
CA PHE A 183 -14.02 20.69 -5.03
C PHE A 183 -13.53 20.09 -6.35
N TRP A 184 -13.00 18.88 -6.36
CA TRP A 184 -12.41 18.25 -7.56
C TRP A 184 -13.21 17.05 -8.08
N ARG A 185 -14.50 17.04 -7.82
CA ARG A 185 -15.39 16.00 -8.38
C ARG A 185 -15.95 16.42 -9.72
#